data_7423b124b913f2eccbd486ef541aeb6c
#
_entry.id   7423b124b913f2eccbd486ef541aeb6c
#
_cell.length_a   1.000
_cell.length_b   1.000
_cell.length_c   1.000
_cell.angle_alpha   90.00
_cell.angle_beta   90.00
_cell.angle_gamma   90.00
#
_symmetry.space_group_name_H-M   'P 1'
#
loop_
_entity.id
_entity.type
_entity.pdbx_description
1 polymer ?
#
loop_
_entity_poly.entity_id
_entity_poly.type
_entity_poly.pdbx_seq_one_letter_code
_entity_poly.pdbx_strand_id
1 'polypeptide(L)'
;MKIRPLLRIHDLYVARVITVMVLATWVVLTGLDTVMSGLLPEMDDIGQGQYGFIQALTYVIYTIPRRAYTMFPTAAVIGALMGLGQLAATSELIAMRAVGLSRTRISISVALPLLVLTALMVVNGEWVGPASQRAGDSMRGAALSNNMILGRYSGLWAREGDTFLNAQNGTEIREGGSNRIQLQDVRLFEFAADGRLESVAHAKTAEHGADGWRLLEVQRTWFEPRAVTRTEALEEQWASQLDASTLAASASNIWRPRYMPSSELRAGIEYRKRNELDASEFEEHYWGRWFYPLNVLALCLAAIPFAFGSLRSGNAGKRLFIGVVFALGFWLAQTQVVKLAAVYRLDYRLAYLIPPAVMLIVSWSLFRRRSG
;
A
#
# COMPACT_ATOMS: atom_id res chain seq x y z
N MET A 1 31.64 -26.18 -25.26
CA MET A 1 30.19 -25.88 -25.07
C MET A 1 30.00 -24.36 -25.18
N LYS A 2 29.57 -23.86 -26.36
CA LYS A 2 29.37 -22.37 -26.52
C LYS A 2 28.13 -22.00 -25.72
N ILE A 3 28.33 -21.20 -24.68
CA ILE A 3 27.23 -20.56 -23.93
C ILE A 3 26.51 -19.67 -24.94
N ARG A 4 25.35 -20.11 -25.43
CA ARG A 4 24.48 -19.25 -26.26
C ARG A 4 24.04 -18.06 -25.40
N PRO A 5 24.21 -16.83 -25.84
CA PRO A 5 23.78 -15.68 -25.06
C PRO A 5 22.27 -15.83 -24.80
N LEU A 6 21.89 -15.74 -23.51
CA LEU A 6 20.50 -15.85 -23.05
C LEU A 6 19.59 -14.80 -23.73
N LEU A 7 20.13 -13.63 -24.01
CA LEU A 7 19.44 -12.51 -24.68
C LEU A 7 20.08 -12.29 -26.06
N ARG A 8 19.22 -12.25 -27.09
CA ARG A 8 19.62 -11.92 -28.46
C ARG A 8 19.24 -10.49 -28.79
N ILE A 9 19.79 -9.92 -29.84
CA ILE A 9 19.57 -8.53 -30.27
C ILE A 9 18.08 -8.19 -30.42
N HIS A 10 17.27 -9.08 -30.96
CA HIS A 10 15.83 -8.88 -31.09
C HIS A 10 15.10 -8.87 -29.75
N ASP A 11 15.57 -9.62 -28.73
CA ASP A 11 14.98 -9.59 -27.39
C ASP A 11 15.20 -8.22 -26.75
N LEU A 12 16.40 -7.66 -26.89
CA LEU A 12 16.72 -6.31 -26.39
C LEU A 12 15.95 -5.22 -27.13
N TYR A 13 15.76 -5.38 -28.45
CA TYR A 13 14.98 -4.45 -29.23
C TYR A 13 13.51 -4.40 -28.77
N VAL A 14 12.85 -5.56 -28.67
CA VAL A 14 11.47 -5.66 -28.17
C VAL A 14 11.40 -5.12 -26.75
N ALA A 15 12.32 -5.52 -25.86
CA ALA A 15 12.37 -5.03 -24.49
C ALA A 15 12.49 -3.50 -24.43
N ARG A 16 13.34 -2.89 -25.24
CA ARG A 16 13.50 -1.43 -25.31
C ARG A 16 12.19 -0.75 -25.73
N VAL A 17 11.53 -1.22 -26.78
CA VAL A 17 10.25 -0.65 -27.26
C VAL A 17 9.19 -0.73 -26.17
N ILE A 18 9.05 -1.91 -25.52
CA ILE A 18 8.08 -2.10 -24.43
C ILE A 18 8.42 -1.19 -23.24
N THR A 19 9.68 -1.13 -22.83
CA THR A 19 10.10 -0.28 -21.70
C THR A 19 9.77 1.20 -21.96
N VAL A 20 10.10 1.71 -23.15
CA VAL A 20 9.82 3.11 -23.50
C VAL A 20 8.32 3.40 -23.47
N MET A 21 7.49 2.52 -24.05
CA MET A 21 6.04 2.70 -24.07
C MET A 21 5.42 2.59 -22.68
N VAL A 22 5.89 1.66 -21.86
CA VAL A 22 5.44 1.51 -20.46
C VAL A 22 5.83 2.73 -19.64
N LEU A 23 7.07 3.20 -19.71
CA LEU A 23 7.53 4.38 -18.98
C LEU A 23 6.79 5.65 -19.43
N ALA A 24 6.60 5.85 -20.73
CA ALA A 24 5.84 6.98 -21.25
C ALA A 24 4.39 6.98 -20.73
N THR A 25 3.71 5.84 -20.81
CA THR A 25 2.34 5.69 -20.30
C THR A 25 2.29 5.90 -18.78
N TRP A 26 3.28 5.35 -18.06
CA TRP A 26 3.36 5.46 -16.61
C TRP A 26 3.57 6.90 -16.14
N VAL A 27 4.45 7.66 -16.78
CA VAL A 27 4.65 9.09 -16.49
C VAL A 27 3.38 9.88 -16.72
N VAL A 28 2.68 9.64 -17.85
CA VAL A 28 1.43 10.33 -18.17
C VAL A 28 0.34 10.02 -17.15
N LEU A 29 0.11 8.74 -16.84
CA LEU A 29 -0.94 8.35 -15.88
C LEU A 29 -0.63 8.80 -14.46
N THR A 30 0.63 8.67 -14.02
CA THR A 30 1.05 9.15 -12.70
C THR A 30 0.95 10.67 -12.60
N GLY A 31 1.34 11.39 -13.64
CA GLY A 31 1.21 12.85 -13.70
C GLY A 31 -0.25 13.30 -13.64
N LEU A 32 -1.12 12.65 -14.41
CA LEU A 32 -2.56 12.93 -14.40
C LEU A 32 -3.18 12.66 -13.02
N ASP A 33 -2.87 11.50 -12.40
CA ASP A 33 -3.34 11.17 -11.05
C ASP A 33 -2.78 12.15 -10.01
N THR A 34 -1.52 12.56 -10.15
CA THR A 34 -0.90 13.54 -9.26
C THR A 34 -1.61 14.89 -9.30
N VAL A 35 -2.03 15.33 -10.45
CA VAL A 35 -2.79 16.59 -10.58
C VAL A 35 -4.24 16.40 -10.08
N MET A 36 -4.96 15.41 -10.59
CA MET A 36 -6.39 15.23 -10.33
C MET A 36 -6.71 14.80 -8.89
N SER A 37 -5.97 13.81 -8.39
CA SER A 37 -6.20 13.22 -7.05
C SER A 37 -5.20 13.71 -6.01
N GLY A 38 -4.16 14.43 -6.42
CA GLY A 38 -3.15 15.01 -5.54
C GLY A 38 -3.35 16.49 -5.35
N LEU A 39 -3.03 17.29 -6.37
CA LEU A 39 -2.95 18.72 -6.26
C LEU A 39 -4.33 19.38 -6.07
N LEU A 40 -5.34 19.00 -6.85
CA LEU A 40 -6.65 19.63 -6.79
C LEU A 40 -7.31 19.53 -5.40
N PRO A 41 -7.34 18.38 -4.71
CA PRO A 41 -7.90 18.30 -3.37
C PRO A 41 -7.11 19.09 -2.32
N GLU A 42 -5.79 19.22 -2.48
CA GLU A 42 -4.96 19.97 -1.54
C GLU A 42 -5.16 21.50 -1.68
N MET A 43 -5.70 21.96 -2.81
CA MET A 43 -6.01 23.40 -2.99
C MET A 43 -7.13 23.88 -2.06
N ASP A 44 -8.05 23.00 -1.67
CA ASP A 44 -9.17 23.32 -0.77
C ASP A 44 -8.70 23.60 0.67
N ASP A 45 -7.53 23.10 1.05
CA ASP A 45 -6.93 23.26 2.38
C ASP A 45 -5.98 24.48 2.48
N ILE A 46 -5.70 25.15 1.34
CA ILE A 46 -4.82 26.33 1.31
C ILE A 46 -5.47 27.47 2.10
N GLY A 47 -4.69 28.07 3.00
CA GLY A 47 -5.14 29.15 3.88
C GLY A 47 -5.54 28.67 5.27
N GLN A 48 -5.55 27.36 5.53
CA GLN A 48 -5.75 26.82 6.88
C GLN A 48 -4.40 26.79 7.63
N GLY A 49 -4.33 27.39 8.81
CA GLY A 49 -3.09 27.46 9.61
C GLY A 49 -1.94 28.09 8.82
N GLN A 50 -0.82 27.40 8.73
CA GLN A 50 0.35 27.79 7.93
C GLN A 50 0.43 27.03 6.59
N TYR A 51 -0.65 26.36 6.16
CA TYR A 51 -0.69 25.55 4.96
C TYR A 51 -0.92 26.43 3.72
N GLY A 52 0.15 26.76 3.02
CA GLY A 52 0.12 27.55 1.78
C GLY A 52 0.35 26.70 0.53
N PHE A 53 0.36 27.33 -0.63
CA PHE A 53 0.57 26.66 -1.92
C PHE A 53 1.89 25.88 -1.99
N ILE A 54 2.96 26.39 -1.41
CA ILE A 54 4.27 25.70 -1.41
C ILE A 54 4.20 24.41 -0.60
N GLN A 55 3.53 24.44 0.57
CA GLN A 55 3.33 23.25 1.40
C GLN A 55 2.46 22.22 0.68
N ALA A 56 1.38 22.63 0.02
CA ALA A 56 0.55 21.77 -0.80
C ALA A 56 1.35 21.10 -1.93
N LEU A 57 2.14 21.87 -2.68
CA LEU A 57 3.00 21.33 -3.73
C LEU A 57 4.04 20.35 -3.19
N THR A 58 4.66 20.69 -2.07
CA THR A 58 5.66 19.81 -1.41
C THR A 58 5.02 18.52 -0.95
N TYR A 59 3.84 18.58 -0.34
CA TYR A 59 3.08 17.39 0.04
C TYR A 59 2.77 16.49 -1.16
N VAL A 60 2.29 17.09 -2.26
CA VAL A 60 1.98 16.35 -3.49
C VAL A 60 3.23 15.65 -4.04
N ILE A 61 4.40 16.29 -4.02
CA ILE A 61 5.68 15.67 -4.42
C ILE A 61 5.99 14.45 -3.54
N TYR A 62 5.82 14.55 -2.23
CA TYR A 62 6.01 13.40 -1.32
C TYR A 62 5.03 12.25 -1.60
N THR A 63 3.86 12.50 -2.19
CA THR A 63 2.90 11.44 -2.55
C THR A 63 3.21 10.75 -3.89
N ILE A 64 4.08 11.31 -4.74
CA ILE A 64 4.39 10.76 -6.07
C ILE A 64 4.86 9.30 -6.04
N PRO A 65 5.79 8.85 -5.17
CA PRO A 65 6.25 7.46 -5.16
C PRO A 65 5.10 6.46 -4.95
N ARG A 66 4.19 6.75 -4.04
CA ARG A 66 2.99 5.95 -3.79
C ARG A 66 2.04 5.91 -4.99
N ARG A 67 1.79 7.07 -5.62
CA ARG A 67 0.95 7.18 -6.82
C ARG A 67 1.53 6.40 -7.99
N ALA A 68 2.84 6.52 -8.17
CA ALA A 68 3.61 5.78 -9.15
C ALA A 68 3.45 4.26 -9.00
N TYR A 69 3.50 3.74 -7.77
CA TYR A 69 3.24 2.34 -7.46
C TYR A 69 1.79 1.94 -7.83
N THR A 70 0.82 2.76 -7.48
CA THR A 70 -0.61 2.47 -7.70
C THR A 70 -0.97 2.49 -9.20
N MET A 71 -0.41 3.43 -9.98
CA MET A 71 -0.70 3.57 -11.40
C MET A 71 0.06 2.58 -12.28
N PHE A 72 1.12 1.96 -11.78
CA PHE A 72 2.00 1.13 -12.58
C PHE A 72 1.33 -0.10 -13.22
N PRO A 73 0.45 -0.88 -12.57
CA PRO A 73 -0.20 -2.04 -13.22
C PRO A 73 -0.99 -1.63 -14.46
N THR A 74 -1.76 -0.55 -14.38
CA THR A 74 -2.53 0.01 -15.49
C THR A 74 -1.60 0.53 -16.61
N ALA A 75 -0.56 1.26 -16.23
CA ALA A 75 0.42 1.78 -17.18
C ALA A 75 1.18 0.65 -17.89
N ALA A 76 1.53 -0.41 -17.16
CA ALA A 76 2.27 -1.54 -17.70
C ALA A 76 1.47 -2.27 -18.80
N VAL A 77 0.17 -2.55 -18.58
CA VAL A 77 -0.64 -3.22 -19.58
C VAL A 77 -0.92 -2.33 -20.80
N ILE A 78 -1.24 -1.06 -20.56
CA ILE A 78 -1.49 -0.11 -21.67
C ILE A 78 -0.20 0.08 -22.49
N GLY A 79 0.92 0.33 -21.82
CA GLY A 79 2.21 0.52 -22.48
C GLY A 79 2.69 -0.73 -23.22
N ALA A 80 2.50 -1.92 -22.66
CA ALA A 80 2.80 -3.18 -23.31
C ALA A 80 1.95 -3.38 -24.59
N LEU A 81 0.64 -3.10 -24.51
CA LEU A 81 -0.25 -3.17 -25.69
C LEU A 81 0.10 -2.13 -26.75
N MET A 82 0.45 -0.92 -26.34
CA MET A 82 0.90 0.12 -27.28
C MET A 82 2.22 -0.27 -27.96
N GLY A 83 3.21 -0.75 -27.20
CA GLY A 83 4.50 -1.17 -27.75
C GLY A 83 4.39 -2.37 -28.69
N LEU A 84 3.69 -3.44 -28.25
CA LEU A 84 3.41 -4.58 -29.11
C LEU A 84 2.59 -4.20 -30.35
N GLY A 85 1.60 -3.36 -30.17
CA GLY A 85 0.77 -2.86 -31.24
C GLY A 85 1.55 -2.01 -32.26
N GLN A 86 2.54 -1.23 -31.80
CA GLN A 86 3.45 -0.50 -32.69
C GLN A 86 4.28 -1.47 -33.52
N LEU A 87 4.94 -2.46 -32.90
CA LEU A 87 5.71 -3.50 -33.59
C LEU A 87 4.84 -4.32 -34.58
N ALA A 88 3.56 -4.50 -34.27
CA ALA A 88 2.62 -5.15 -35.17
C ALA A 88 2.25 -4.25 -36.37
N ALA A 89 2.07 -2.96 -36.16
CA ALA A 89 1.71 -2.01 -37.23
C ALA A 89 2.84 -1.76 -38.24
N THR A 90 4.09 -1.76 -37.75
CA THR A 90 5.30 -1.67 -38.60
C THR A 90 5.67 -3.01 -39.25
N SER A 91 4.84 -4.06 -39.08
CA SER A 91 5.08 -5.42 -39.57
C SER A 91 6.34 -6.11 -39.00
N GLU A 92 6.99 -5.52 -38.02
CA GLU A 92 8.19 -6.06 -37.39
C GLU A 92 7.94 -7.40 -36.67
N LEU A 93 6.79 -7.53 -36.01
CA LEU A 93 6.38 -8.82 -35.40
C LEU A 93 6.21 -9.92 -36.45
N ILE A 94 5.76 -9.57 -37.66
CA ILE A 94 5.61 -10.52 -38.77
C ILE A 94 6.99 -10.93 -39.27
N ALA A 95 7.87 -9.95 -39.51
CA ALA A 95 9.25 -10.21 -39.92
C ALA A 95 10.00 -11.08 -38.93
N MET A 96 9.89 -10.80 -37.62
CA MET A 96 10.47 -11.63 -36.56
C MET A 96 9.95 -13.08 -36.60
N ARG A 97 8.66 -13.27 -36.87
CA ARG A 97 8.08 -14.61 -37.01
C ARG A 97 8.51 -15.31 -38.28
N ALA A 98 8.67 -14.60 -39.39
CA ALA A 98 9.15 -15.15 -40.66
C ALA A 98 10.59 -15.70 -40.54
N VAL A 99 11.41 -15.08 -39.69
CA VAL A 99 12.77 -15.56 -39.37
C VAL A 99 12.78 -16.69 -38.32
N GLY A 100 11.59 -17.22 -37.94
CA GLY A 100 11.46 -18.38 -37.05
C GLY A 100 11.36 -18.08 -35.56
N LEU A 101 11.14 -16.82 -35.14
CA LEU A 101 10.89 -16.51 -33.74
C LEU A 101 9.50 -16.99 -33.32
N SER A 102 9.47 -17.83 -32.26
CA SER A 102 8.20 -18.28 -31.71
C SER A 102 7.48 -17.19 -30.96
N ARG A 103 6.15 -17.29 -30.87
CA ARG A 103 5.32 -16.37 -30.06
C ARG A 103 5.75 -16.37 -28.62
N THR A 104 6.10 -17.54 -28.07
CA THR A 104 6.60 -17.70 -26.69
C THR A 104 7.89 -16.91 -26.46
N ARG A 105 8.81 -16.90 -27.45
CA ARG A 105 10.06 -16.12 -27.34
C ARG A 105 9.77 -14.63 -27.28
N ILE A 106 8.87 -14.14 -28.12
CA ILE A 106 8.43 -12.74 -28.11
C ILE A 106 7.76 -12.38 -26.77
N SER A 107 6.92 -13.29 -26.24
CA SER A 107 6.29 -13.09 -24.93
C SER A 107 7.31 -12.98 -23.79
N ILE A 108 8.38 -13.78 -23.81
CA ILE A 108 9.48 -13.69 -22.84
C ILE A 108 10.22 -12.35 -22.97
N SER A 109 10.48 -11.89 -24.22
CA SER A 109 11.13 -10.60 -24.46
C SER A 109 10.30 -9.42 -23.95
N VAL A 110 8.97 -9.55 -23.91
CA VAL A 110 8.04 -8.57 -23.29
C VAL A 110 8.02 -8.71 -21.78
N ALA A 111 7.99 -9.94 -21.26
CA ALA A 111 7.89 -10.20 -19.83
C ALA A 111 9.13 -9.74 -19.04
N LEU A 112 10.31 -9.84 -19.64
CA LEU A 112 11.57 -9.51 -18.97
C LEU A 112 11.64 -8.05 -18.47
N PRO A 113 11.44 -7.02 -19.31
CA PRO A 113 11.45 -5.64 -18.85
C PRO A 113 10.32 -5.35 -17.87
N LEU A 114 9.15 -5.95 -18.05
CA LEU A 114 8.04 -5.82 -17.12
C LEU A 114 8.36 -6.40 -15.74
N LEU A 115 9.06 -7.52 -15.69
CA LEU A 115 9.52 -8.13 -14.43
C LEU A 115 10.51 -7.20 -13.71
N VAL A 116 11.46 -6.62 -14.42
CA VAL A 116 12.42 -5.65 -13.83
C VAL A 116 11.70 -4.42 -13.30
N LEU A 117 10.82 -3.82 -14.09
CA LEU A 117 10.05 -2.65 -13.67
C LEU A 117 9.12 -2.98 -12.49
N THR A 118 8.49 -4.16 -12.49
CA THR A 118 7.66 -4.62 -11.37
C THR A 118 8.48 -4.81 -10.11
N ALA A 119 9.69 -5.36 -10.20
CA ALA A 119 10.58 -5.50 -9.06
C ALA A 119 10.96 -4.12 -8.47
N LEU A 120 11.25 -3.13 -9.32
CA LEU A 120 11.47 -1.75 -8.87
C LEU A 120 10.23 -1.17 -8.17
N MET A 121 9.03 -1.47 -8.67
CA MET A 121 7.80 -1.03 -8.03
C MET A 121 7.55 -1.72 -6.69
N VAL A 122 7.92 -2.99 -6.53
CA VAL A 122 7.88 -3.67 -5.22
C VAL A 122 8.80 -2.97 -4.22
N VAL A 123 10.03 -2.66 -4.62
CA VAL A 123 10.97 -1.88 -3.78
C VAL A 123 10.38 -0.52 -3.42
N ASN A 124 9.82 0.19 -4.40
CA ASN A 124 9.15 1.46 -4.17
C ASN A 124 7.98 1.33 -3.19
N GLY A 125 7.11 0.35 -3.39
CA GLY A 125 5.94 0.11 -2.54
C GLY A 125 6.29 -0.28 -1.10
N GLU A 126 7.44 -0.94 -0.87
CA GLU A 126 7.83 -1.42 0.45
C GLU A 126 8.62 -0.38 1.27
N TRP A 127 9.48 0.41 0.62
CA TRP A 127 10.37 1.34 1.33
C TRP A 127 10.13 2.80 0.97
N VAL A 128 10.22 3.16 -0.32
CA VAL A 128 10.21 4.57 -0.75
C VAL A 128 8.83 5.19 -0.56
N GLY A 129 7.78 4.53 -1.03
CA GLY A 129 6.40 5.03 -0.95
C GLY A 129 5.94 5.29 0.48
N PRO A 130 6.04 4.31 1.41
CA PRO A 130 5.66 4.52 2.81
C PRO A 130 6.49 5.59 3.52
N ALA A 131 7.81 5.62 3.30
CA ALA A 131 8.68 6.63 3.92
C ALA A 131 8.34 8.04 3.43
N SER A 132 8.19 8.20 2.12
CA SER A 132 7.83 9.47 1.49
C SER A 132 6.45 9.94 1.93
N GLN A 133 5.44 9.05 1.94
CA GLN A 133 4.08 9.38 2.41
C GLN A 133 4.10 9.88 3.86
N ARG A 134 4.81 9.20 4.76
CA ARG A 134 4.94 9.62 6.16
C ARG A 134 5.56 11.00 6.31
N ALA A 135 6.63 11.28 5.56
CA ALA A 135 7.25 12.60 5.58
C ALA A 135 6.27 13.70 5.12
N GLY A 136 5.51 13.41 4.05
CA GLY A 136 4.47 14.31 3.58
C GLY A 136 3.36 14.55 4.60
N ASP A 137 2.80 13.47 5.16
CA ASP A 137 1.70 13.54 6.14
C ASP A 137 2.12 14.30 7.41
N SER A 138 3.35 14.09 7.90
CA SER A 138 3.86 14.81 9.06
C SER A 138 4.04 16.31 8.79
N MET A 139 4.56 16.67 7.62
CA MET A 139 4.70 18.08 7.22
C MET A 139 3.34 18.74 7.04
N ARG A 140 2.39 18.06 6.37
CA ARG A 140 1.02 18.58 6.17
C ARG A 140 0.32 18.77 7.51
N GLY A 141 0.39 17.78 8.39
CA GLY A 141 -0.20 17.87 9.74
C GLY A 141 0.37 19.02 10.55
N ALA A 142 1.69 19.21 10.54
CA ALA A 142 2.34 20.33 11.24
C ALA A 142 1.91 21.71 10.69
N ALA A 143 1.77 21.84 9.37
CA ALA A 143 1.36 23.09 8.74
C ALA A 143 -0.11 23.44 8.99
N LEU A 144 -1.01 22.44 8.98
CA LEU A 144 -2.44 22.63 9.25
C LEU A 144 -2.74 22.94 10.73
N SER A 145 -1.97 22.37 11.66
CA SER A 145 -2.21 22.47 13.10
C SER A 145 -1.63 23.73 13.77
N ASN A 146 -1.14 24.68 12.99
CA ASN A 146 -0.57 25.96 13.49
C ASN A 146 0.52 25.75 14.58
N ASN A 147 1.45 24.84 14.34
CA ASN A 147 2.54 24.43 15.27
C ASN A 147 2.10 23.66 16.54
N MET A 148 0.84 23.28 16.68
CA MET A 148 0.56 22.17 17.57
C MET A 148 1.20 20.93 16.96
N ILE A 149 2.24 20.43 17.62
CA ILE A 149 2.84 19.14 17.30
C ILE A 149 1.73 18.11 17.48
N LEU A 150 1.01 17.80 16.40
CA LEU A 150 0.19 16.60 16.32
C LEU A 150 1.19 15.47 16.45
N GLY A 151 1.45 15.10 17.69
CA GLY A 151 2.31 13.98 17.99
C GLY A 151 1.84 12.78 17.18
N ARG A 152 2.75 11.91 16.80
CA ARG A 152 2.51 10.66 16.06
C ARG A 152 1.35 9.82 16.63
N TYR A 153 0.90 10.15 17.82
CA TYR A 153 -0.11 9.44 18.61
C TYR A 153 -1.25 10.35 19.10
N SER A 154 -1.60 11.41 18.40
CA SER A 154 -2.72 12.28 18.79
C SER A 154 -4.05 11.53 18.74
N GLY A 155 -4.78 11.54 19.85
CA GLY A 155 -6.05 10.81 19.95
C GLY A 155 -5.91 9.29 19.91
N LEU A 156 -4.75 8.77 20.38
CA LEU A 156 -4.44 7.34 20.39
C LEU A 156 -5.45 6.57 21.27
N TRP A 157 -5.99 5.50 20.69
CA TRP A 157 -6.67 4.44 21.43
C TRP A 157 -5.93 3.13 21.19
N ALA A 158 -5.60 2.42 22.27
CA ALA A 158 -5.06 1.07 22.19
C ALA A 158 -5.81 0.16 23.14
N ARG A 159 -5.88 -1.14 22.84
CA ARG A 159 -6.46 -2.17 23.69
C ARG A 159 -5.41 -3.25 23.92
N GLU A 160 -5.27 -3.67 25.16
CA GLU A 160 -4.48 -4.82 25.56
C GLU A 160 -5.30 -5.69 26.53
N GLY A 161 -5.81 -6.82 26.05
CA GLY A 161 -6.74 -7.63 26.84
C GLY A 161 -7.99 -6.85 27.24
N ASP A 162 -8.21 -6.71 28.55
CA ASP A 162 -9.34 -5.99 29.13
C ASP A 162 -9.00 -4.54 29.52
N THR A 163 -7.80 -4.07 29.17
CA THR A 163 -7.37 -2.70 29.40
C THR A 163 -7.43 -1.88 28.13
N PHE A 164 -8.07 -0.71 28.19
CA PHE A 164 -8.10 0.28 27.11
C PHE A 164 -7.27 1.48 27.51
N LEU A 165 -6.34 1.85 26.66
CA LEU A 165 -5.54 3.06 26.76
C LEU A 165 -6.11 4.13 25.83
N ASN A 166 -6.25 5.34 26.35
CA ASN A 166 -6.44 6.54 25.56
C ASN A 166 -5.35 7.54 25.90
N ALA A 167 -4.70 8.12 24.89
CA ALA A 167 -3.74 9.19 25.08
C ALA A 167 -4.08 10.37 24.15
N GLN A 168 -4.02 11.57 24.67
CA GLN A 168 -4.32 12.77 23.87
C GLN A 168 -3.20 13.04 22.86
N ASN A 169 -1.94 12.92 23.28
CA ASN A 169 -0.75 13.11 22.45
C ASN A 169 0.34 12.11 22.81
N GLY A 170 1.25 11.87 21.87
CA GLY A 170 2.43 11.06 22.10
C GLY A 170 3.58 11.48 21.21
N THR A 171 4.77 11.47 21.76
CA THR A 171 6.02 11.83 21.08
C THR A 171 7.05 10.72 21.25
N GLU A 172 7.83 10.48 20.21
CA GLU A 172 8.98 9.58 20.26
C GLU A 172 10.23 10.43 20.46
N ILE A 173 10.86 10.28 21.62
CA ILE A 173 12.08 11.01 21.99
C ILE A 173 13.27 10.10 21.69
N ARG A 174 14.19 10.57 20.86
CA ARG A 174 15.46 9.91 20.56
C ARG A 174 16.57 10.55 21.37
N GLU A 175 16.95 9.94 22.47
CA GLU A 175 18.11 10.34 23.26
C GLU A 175 19.12 9.19 23.32
N GLY A 176 20.38 9.46 22.92
CA GLY A 176 21.50 8.54 23.14
C GLY A 176 21.39 7.16 22.52
N GLY A 177 20.61 6.97 21.44
CA GLY A 177 20.45 5.67 20.76
C GLY A 177 19.31 4.79 21.29
N SER A 178 18.57 5.22 22.32
CA SER A 178 17.34 4.57 22.78
C SER A 178 16.11 5.35 22.35
N ASN A 179 15.11 4.66 21.77
CA ASN A 179 13.81 5.23 21.48
C ASN A 179 12.95 5.18 22.76
N ARG A 180 12.61 6.37 23.29
CA ARG A 180 11.63 6.50 24.37
C ARG A 180 10.33 7.02 23.81
N ILE A 181 9.21 6.48 24.26
CA ILE A 181 7.88 6.99 23.94
C ILE A 181 7.36 7.73 25.15
N GLN A 182 6.88 8.94 24.93
CA GLN A 182 6.19 9.72 25.93
C GLN A 182 4.78 10.02 25.46
N LEU A 183 3.78 9.57 26.23
CA LEU A 183 2.37 9.87 26.00
C LEU A 183 1.92 10.93 27.00
N GLN A 184 1.00 11.80 26.60
CA GLN A 184 0.45 12.87 27.42
C GLN A 184 -1.07 12.72 27.57
N ASP A 185 -1.58 13.11 28.73
CA ASP A 185 -2.99 12.99 29.10
C ASP A 185 -3.51 11.57 28.87
N VAL A 186 -2.94 10.62 29.59
CA VAL A 186 -3.17 9.18 29.43
C VAL A 186 -4.31 8.75 30.33
N ARG A 187 -5.26 8.03 29.78
CA ARG A 187 -6.35 7.38 30.52
C ARG A 187 -6.31 5.88 30.29
N LEU A 188 -6.28 5.13 31.35
CA LEU A 188 -6.39 3.67 31.33
C LEU A 188 -7.74 3.27 31.91
N PHE A 189 -8.48 2.47 31.14
CA PHE A 189 -9.76 1.89 31.56
C PHE A 189 -9.55 0.39 31.72
N GLU A 190 -9.66 -0.12 32.92
CA GLU A 190 -9.50 -1.55 33.21
C GLU A 190 -10.89 -2.17 33.46
N PHE A 191 -11.17 -3.26 32.78
CA PHE A 191 -12.42 -3.98 32.87
C PHE A 191 -12.22 -5.37 33.49
N ALA A 192 -13.17 -5.81 34.31
CA ALA A 192 -13.23 -7.17 34.77
C ALA A 192 -13.62 -8.14 33.64
N ALA A 193 -13.39 -9.42 33.83
CA ALA A 193 -13.77 -10.47 32.89
C ALA A 193 -15.28 -10.53 32.58
N ASP A 194 -16.11 -9.98 33.47
CA ASP A 194 -17.56 -9.84 33.27
C ASP A 194 -17.97 -8.55 32.53
N GLY A 195 -16.99 -7.76 32.07
CA GLY A 195 -17.19 -6.51 31.33
C GLY A 195 -17.52 -5.29 32.18
N ARG A 196 -17.46 -5.40 33.53
CA ARG A 196 -17.60 -4.23 34.41
C ARG A 196 -16.32 -3.41 34.43
N LEU A 197 -16.45 -2.09 34.46
CA LEU A 197 -15.33 -1.19 34.68
C LEU A 197 -14.84 -1.31 36.13
N GLU A 198 -13.58 -1.75 36.31
CA GLU A 198 -12.95 -1.91 37.62
C GLU A 198 -12.18 -0.66 38.06
N SER A 199 -11.44 -0.08 37.14
CA SER A 199 -10.67 1.13 37.43
C SER A 199 -10.54 2.07 36.25
N VAL A 200 -10.38 3.36 36.53
CA VAL A 200 -9.94 4.37 35.62
C VAL A 200 -8.75 5.09 36.18
N ALA A 201 -7.60 4.98 35.55
CA ALA A 201 -6.43 5.77 35.87
C ALA A 201 -6.26 6.91 34.87
N HIS A 202 -6.02 8.10 35.39
CA HIS A 202 -5.64 9.28 34.63
C HIS A 202 -4.22 9.68 35.00
N ALA A 203 -3.30 9.61 34.08
CA ALA A 203 -1.92 10.02 34.23
C ALA A 203 -1.61 11.21 33.34
N LYS A 204 -0.91 12.20 33.87
CA LYS A 204 -0.50 13.36 33.10
C LYS A 204 0.47 12.99 31.99
N THR A 205 1.36 12.04 32.28
CA THR A 205 2.35 11.53 31.34
C THR A 205 2.57 10.03 31.55
N ALA A 206 2.80 9.30 30.47
CA ALA A 206 3.26 7.92 30.50
C ALA A 206 4.53 7.78 29.65
N GLU A 207 5.57 7.17 30.18
CA GLU A 207 6.86 6.98 29.54
C GLU A 207 7.17 5.50 29.38
N HIS A 208 7.57 5.09 28.17
CA HIS A 208 8.05 3.75 27.90
C HIS A 208 9.57 3.76 27.75
N GLY A 209 10.25 2.99 28.59
CA GLY A 209 11.69 2.82 28.59
C GLY A 209 12.09 1.34 28.57
N ALA A 210 13.35 1.06 28.94
CA ALA A 210 13.88 -0.32 29.04
C ALA A 210 13.15 -1.17 30.09
N ASP A 211 12.61 -0.52 31.12
CA ASP A 211 11.93 -1.15 32.25
C ASP A 211 10.40 -1.23 32.12
N GLY A 212 9.88 -0.97 30.92
CA GLY A 212 8.44 -0.95 30.60
C GLY A 212 7.83 0.44 30.78
N TRP A 213 6.51 0.48 31.05
CA TRP A 213 5.75 1.72 31.18
C TRP A 213 5.77 2.29 32.58
N ARG A 214 5.99 3.60 32.70
CA ARG A 214 5.86 4.39 33.93
C ARG A 214 4.83 5.48 33.71
N LEU A 215 3.83 5.51 34.56
CA LEU A 215 2.80 6.54 34.63
C LEU A 215 3.23 7.59 35.66
N LEU A 216 3.14 8.86 35.30
CA LEU A 216 3.52 9.98 36.15
C LEU A 216 2.30 10.84 36.48
N GLU A 217 2.22 11.32 37.73
CA GLU A 217 1.11 12.11 38.28
C GLU A 217 -0.25 11.39 38.04
N VAL A 218 -0.39 10.20 38.64
CA VAL A 218 -1.52 9.28 38.42
C VAL A 218 -2.63 9.54 39.45
N GLN A 219 -3.85 9.66 38.94
CA GLN A 219 -5.08 9.63 39.74
C GLN A 219 -5.88 8.40 39.29
N ARG A 220 -5.98 7.39 40.17
CA ARG A 220 -6.73 6.18 39.87
C ARG A 220 -8.01 6.13 40.67
N THR A 221 -9.13 5.86 40.02
CA THR A 221 -10.45 5.67 40.62
C THR A 221 -10.85 4.21 40.47
N TRP A 222 -11.12 3.55 41.56
CA TRP A 222 -11.58 2.17 41.67
C TRP A 222 -13.08 2.11 41.84
N PHE A 223 -13.75 1.24 41.12
CA PHE A 223 -15.21 1.05 41.14
C PHE A 223 -15.53 -0.30 41.79
N GLU A 224 -15.69 -0.31 43.10
CA GLU A 224 -16.17 -1.47 43.85
C GLU A 224 -17.70 -1.55 43.88
N PRO A 225 -18.32 -2.72 44.12
CA PRO A 225 -19.79 -2.87 44.08
C PRO A 225 -20.57 -1.93 45.02
N ARG A 226 -19.94 -1.38 46.03
CA ARG A 226 -20.57 -0.51 47.05
C ARG A 226 -19.76 0.74 47.42
N ALA A 227 -18.61 0.94 46.77
CA ALA A 227 -17.74 2.05 47.08
C ALA A 227 -17.00 2.53 45.82
N VAL A 228 -16.64 3.82 45.80
CA VAL A 228 -15.72 4.38 44.82
C VAL A 228 -14.54 4.94 45.60
N THR A 229 -13.36 4.37 45.36
CA THR A 229 -12.12 4.78 46.03
C THR A 229 -11.22 5.48 45.05
N ARG A 230 -10.61 6.60 45.47
CA ARG A 230 -9.64 7.34 44.66
C ARG A 230 -8.29 7.31 45.32
N THR A 231 -7.26 6.98 44.56
CA THR A 231 -5.87 6.99 44.95
C THR A 231 -5.07 7.94 44.09
N GLU A 232 -4.07 8.60 44.67
CA GLU A 232 -3.14 9.47 43.93
C GLU A 232 -1.73 8.97 44.15
N ALA A 233 -0.94 8.87 43.10
CA ALA A 233 0.44 8.45 43.15
C ALA A 233 1.29 9.35 42.23
N LEU A 234 2.51 9.68 42.64
CA LEU A 234 3.44 10.46 41.83
C LEU A 234 3.98 9.63 40.67
N GLU A 235 4.15 8.32 40.89
CA GLU A 235 4.64 7.37 39.92
C GLU A 235 3.97 6.00 40.14
N GLU A 236 3.56 5.35 39.03
CA GLU A 236 2.99 4.01 39.03
C GLU A 236 3.58 3.20 37.87
N GLN A 237 4.04 1.99 38.11
CA GLN A 237 4.46 1.08 37.05
C GLN A 237 3.25 0.39 36.45
N TRP A 238 3.16 0.43 35.12
CA TRP A 238 2.12 -0.25 34.38
C TRP A 238 2.71 -1.41 33.59
N ALA A 239 2.28 -2.63 33.94
CA ALA A 239 2.69 -3.85 33.25
C ALA A 239 1.94 -3.98 31.93
N SER A 240 2.55 -3.54 30.86
CA SER A 240 1.98 -3.61 29.50
C SER A 240 3.04 -4.01 28.48
N GLN A 241 2.62 -4.81 27.49
CA GLN A 241 3.45 -5.21 26.35
C GLN A 241 3.31 -4.25 25.16
N LEU A 242 2.60 -3.13 25.33
CA LEU A 242 2.46 -2.12 24.31
C LEU A 242 3.80 -1.44 24.07
N ASP A 243 4.42 -1.72 22.95
CA ASP A 243 5.66 -1.06 22.49
C ASP A 243 5.35 -0.03 21.40
N ALA A 244 6.38 0.65 20.88
CA ALA A 244 6.25 1.64 19.82
C ALA A 244 5.57 1.09 18.56
N SER A 245 5.85 -0.18 18.24
CA SER A 245 5.29 -0.81 17.04
C SER A 245 3.81 -1.13 17.22
N THR A 246 3.43 -1.58 18.39
CA THR A 246 2.06 -1.91 18.76
C THR A 246 1.20 -0.64 18.88
N LEU A 247 1.74 0.42 19.49
CA LEU A 247 1.06 1.72 19.56
C LEU A 247 0.90 2.34 18.16
N ALA A 248 1.94 2.25 17.32
CA ALA A 248 1.83 2.69 15.92
C ALA A 248 0.79 1.89 15.15
N ALA A 249 0.67 0.59 15.39
CA ALA A 249 -0.36 -0.25 14.79
C ALA A 249 -1.78 0.07 15.30
N SER A 250 -1.92 0.44 16.57
CA SER A 250 -3.21 0.86 17.16
C SER A 250 -3.62 2.27 16.77
N ALA A 251 -2.66 3.18 16.63
CA ALA A 251 -2.86 4.54 16.12
C ALA A 251 -3.26 4.59 14.63
N SER A 252 -3.40 3.45 14.00
CA SER A 252 -3.65 3.29 12.57
C SER A 252 -4.98 3.89 12.04
N ASN A 253 -5.86 4.40 12.92
CA ASN A 253 -6.95 5.26 12.47
C ASN A 253 -6.45 6.55 11.78
N ILE A 254 -5.20 6.96 12.05
CA ILE A 254 -4.50 8.08 11.38
C ILE A 254 -3.71 7.57 10.17
N TRP A 255 -3.20 6.34 10.21
CA TRP A 255 -2.40 5.72 9.17
C TRP A 255 -3.24 4.72 8.37
N ARG A 256 -3.58 5.10 7.17
CA ARG A 256 -4.36 4.22 6.27
C ARG A 256 -3.53 2.98 5.93
N PRO A 257 -4.00 1.74 6.20
CA PRO A 257 -3.25 0.49 5.98
C PRO A 257 -2.68 0.35 4.57
N ARG A 258 -3.37 0.92 3.59
CA ARG A 258 -2.94 0.96 2.19
C ARG A 258 -1.57 1.61 1.94
N TYR A 259 -1.05 2.40 2.89
CA TYR A 259 0.23 3.11 2.77
C TYR A 259 1.33 2.51 3.64
N MET A 260 1.01 1.51 4.46
CA MET A 260 1.96 0.84 5.33
C MET A 260 2.83 -0.16 4.58
N PRO A 261 4.11 -0.36 4.93
CA PRO A 261 4.93 -1.46 4.43
C PRO A 261 4.42 -2.80 4.96
N SER A 262 4.84 -3.91 4.33
CA SER A 262 4.39 -5.26 4.70
C SER A 262 4.70 -5.64 6.15
N SER A 263 5.82 -5.17 6.68
CA SER A 263 6.23 -5.40 8.08
C SER A 263 5.24 -4.78 9.08
N GLU A 264 4.84 -3.54 8.85
CA GLU A 264 3.87 -2.83 9.71
C GLU A 264 2.45 -3.42 9.55
N LEU A 265 2.06 -3.79 8.33
CA LEU A 265 0.79 -4.49 8.09
C LEU A 265 0.72 -5.81 8.86
N ARG A 266 1.81 -6.59 8.85
CA ARG A 266 1.90 -7.84 9.60
C ARG A 266 1.78 -7.60 11.11
N ALA A 267 2.50 -6.64 11.65
CA ALA A 267 2.40 -6.28 13.07
C ALA A 267 0.98 -5.83 13.44
N GLY A 268 0.33 -5.05 12.56
CA GLY A 268 -1.07 -4.65 12.71
C GLY A 268 -2.06 -5.82 12.70
N ILE A 269 -1.85 -6.82 11.84
CA ILE A 269 -2.65 -8.05 11.81
C ILE A 269 -2.48 -8.83 13.11
N GLU A 270 -1.24 -9.04 13.56
CA GLU A 270 -0.94 -9.78 14.78
C GLU A 270 -1.53 -9.10 16.02
N TYR A 271 -1.41 -7.77 16.11
CA TYR A 271 -2.02 -6.98 17.18
C TYR A 271 -3.54 -7.12 17.20
N ARG A 272 -4.21 -6.92 16.06
CA ARG A 272 -5.67 -6.98 15.95
C ARG A 272 -6.21 -8.37 16.28
N LYS A 273 -5.57 -9.43 15.77
CA LYS A 273 -5.94 -10.81 16.10
C LYS A 273 -5.78 -11.15 17.57
N ARG A 274 -4.71 -10.67 18.22
CA ARG A 274 -4.47 -10.88 19.64
C ARG A 274 -5.54 -10.22 20.52
N ASN A 275 -6.05 -9.08 20.09
CA ASN A 275 -7.06 -8.31 20.80
C ASN A 275 -8.49 -8.52 20.27
N GLU A 276 -8.73 -9.58 19.48
CA GLU A 276 -10.04 -9.91 18.92
C GLU A 276 -10.67 -8.79 18.07
N LEU A 277 -9.83 -7.92 17.49
CA LEU A 277 -10.23 -6.82 16.61
C LEU A 277 -10.27 -7.29 15.16
N ASP A 278 -11.09 -6.63 14.33
CA ASP A 278 -11.14 -6.92 12.90
C ASP A 278 -9.83 -6.54 12.20
N ALA A 279 -9.16 -7.54 11.63
CA ALA A 279 -7.91 -7.40 10.89
C ALA A 279 -8.09 -7.37 9.37
N SER A 280 -9.33 -7.43 8.87
CA SER A 280 -9.65 -7.65 7.44
C SER A 280 -8.98 -6.64 6.51
N GLU A 281 -9.00 -5.35 6.85
CA GLU A 281 -8.37 -4.29 6.03
C GLU A 281 -6.85 -4.44 5.96
N PHE A 282 -6.21 -4.83 7.08
CA PHE A 282 -4.76 -5.08 7.11
C PHE A 282 -4.38 -6.32 6.30
N GLU A 283 -5.16 -7.40 6.40
CA GLU A 283 -4.95 -8.62 5.63
C GLU A 283 -5.14 -8.38 4.13
N GLU A 284 -6.17 -7.61 3.74
CA GLU A 284 -6.39 -7.20 2.37
C GLU A 284 -5.15 -6.53 1.78
N HIS A 285 -4.63 -5.48 2.44
CA HIS A 285 -3.47 -4.75 1.95
C HIS A 285 -2.18 -5.56 2.02
N TYR A 286 -2.00 -6.39 3.04
CA TYR A 286 -0.84 -7.28 3.18
C TYR A 286 -0.76 -8.27 2.01
N TRP A 287 -1.84 -9.02 1.74
CA TRP A 287 -1.87 -9.97 0.64
C TRP A 287 -1.87 -9.28 -0.72
N GLY A 288 -2.49 -8.12 -0.84
CA GLY A 288 -2.42 -7.27 -2.04
C GLY A 288 -0.99 -6.94 -2.44
N ARG A 289 -0.09 -6.66 -1.47
CA ARG A 289 1.35 -6.42 -1.73
C ARG A 289 2.07 -7.68 -2.19
N TRP A 290 1.82 -8.82 -1.56
CA TRP A 290 2.44 -10.10 -1.93
C TRP A 290 2.06 -10.55 -3.34
N PHE A 291 0.80 -10.39 -3.71
CA PHE A 291 0.31 -10.76 -5.03
C PHE A 291 0.48 -9.67 -6.10
N TYR A 292 0.98 -8.49 -5.73
CA TYR A 292 1.19 -7.37 -6.66
C TYR A 292 2.03 -7.75 -7.89
N PRO A 293 3.21 -8.42 -7.77
CA PRO A 293 3.99 -8.82 -8.93
C PRO A 293 3.25 -9.80 -9.84
N LEU A 294 2.55 -10.76 -9.24
CA LEU A 294 1.76 -11.73 -9.99
C LEU A 294 0.64 -11.05 -10.78
N ASN A 295 -0.08 -10.14 -10.14
CA ASN A 295 -1.18 -9.40 -10.77
C ASN A 295 -0.69 -8.55 -11.95
N VAL A 296 0.41 -7.82 -11.79
CA VAL A 296 0.99 -7.01 -12.89
C VAL A 296 1.40 -7.89 -14.05
N LEU A 297 2.16 -8.95 -13.79
CA LEU A 297 2.65 -9.85 -14.84
C LEU A 297 1.51 -10.61 -15.52
N ALA A 298 0.54 -11.11 -14.77
CA ALA A 298 -0.62 -11.81 -15.31
C ALA A 298 -1.44 -10.88 -16.22
N LEU A 299 -1.68 -9.65 -15.79
CA LEU A 299 -2.41 -8.64 -16.56
C LEU A 299 -1.69 -8.32 -17.88
N CYS A 300 -0.37 -8.12 -17.83
CA CYS A 300 0.42 -7.82 -19.02
C CYS A 300 0.50 -9.02 -19.98
N LEU A 301 0.75 -10.24 -19.46
CA LEU A 301 0.82 -11.45 -20.27
C LEU A 301 -0.53 -11.80 -20.89
N ALA A 302 -1.62 -11.57 -20.17
CA ALA A 302 -2.97 -11.78 -20.69
C ALA A 302 -3.31 -10.82 -21.85
N ALA A 303 -2.66 -9.68 -21.95
CA ALA A 303 -2.83 -8.72 -23.03
C ALA A 303 -2.12 -9.14 -24.35
N ILE A 304 -1.07 -9.98 -24.28
CA ILE A 304 -0.24 -10.35 -25.45
C ILE A 304 -1.03 -10.97 -26.61
N PRO A 305 -1.99 -11.91 -26.42
CA PRO A 305 -2.74 -12.49 -27.52
C PRO A 305 -3.50 -11.47 -28.38
N PHE A 306 -3.90 -10.36 -27.79
CA PHE A 306 -4.61 -9.28 -28.50
C PHE A 306 -3.68 -8.54 -29.48
N ALA A 307 -2.38 -8.42 -29.16
CA ALA A 307 -1.40 -7.78 -30.02
C ALA A 307 -1.16 -8.56 -31.32
N PHE A 308 -1.25 -9.90 -31.29
CA PHE A 308 -1.07 -10.75 -32.46
C PHE A 308 -2.32 -10.85 -33.37
N GLY A 309 -3.48 -10.34 -32.92
CA GLY A 309 -4.75 -10.42 -33.65
C GLY A 309 -5.33 -9.05 -33.98
N SER A 310 -6.19 -8.57 -33.13
CA SER A 310 -7.04 -7.37 -33.39
C SER A 310 -6.31 -6.03 -33.46
N LEU A 311 -5.09 -5.95 -32.99
CA LEU A 311 -4.30 -4.70 -32.94
C LEU A 311 -3.46 -4.46 -34.22
N ARG A 312 -3.36 -5.43 -35.12
CA ARG A 312 -2.55 -5.31 -36.35
C ARG A 312 -2.99 -4.17 -37.25
N SER A 313 -4.31 -3.96 -37.38
CA SER A 313 -4.90 -2.93 -38.27
C SER A 313 -5.43 -1.71 -37.49
N GLY A 314 -5.18 -1.61 -36.18
CA GLY A 314 -5.75 -0.55 -35.35
C GLY A 314 -4.84 0.66 -35.19
N ASN A 315 -5.43 1.86 -35.15
CA ASN A 315 -4.75 3.10 -34.80
C ASN A 315 -4.31 3.08 -33.32
N ALA A 316 -3.38 3.96 -32.94
CA ALA A 316 -2.89 4.10 -31.55
C ALA A 316 -4.05 4.27 -30.54
N GLY A 317 -5.09 5.02 -30.90
CA GLY A 317 -6.28 5.20 -30.06
C GLY A 317 -7.05 3.92 -29.77
N LYS A 318 -7.21 3.02 -30.76
CA LYS A 318 -7.86 1.71 -30.53
C LYS A 318 -7.06 0.83 -29.58
N ARG A 319 -5.74 0.88 -29.63
CA ARG A 319 -4.85 0.12 -28.74
C ARG A 319 -4.90 0.64 -27.31
N LEU A 320 -4.87 1.97 -27.18
CA LEU A 320 -5.06 2.64 -25.90
C LEU A 320 -6.42 2.26 -25.29
N PHE A 321 -7.50 2.38 -26.06
CA PHE A 321 -8.85 2.05 -25.59
C PHE A 321 -8.96 0.59 -25.12
N ILE A 322 -8.46 -0.37 -25.91
CA ILE A 322 -8.46 -1.79 -25.50
C ILE A 322 -7.64 -1.99 -24.22
N GLY A 323 -6.48 -1.34 -24.11
CA GLY A 323 -5.64 -1.41 -22.90
C GLY A 323 -6.34 -0.88 -21.67
N VAL A 324 -7.01 0.26 -21.79
CA VAL A 324 -7.79 0.87 -20.68
C VAL A 324 -8.96 -0.04 -20.28
N VAL A 325 -9.75 -0.52 -21.24
CA VAL A 325 -10.89 -1.41 -20.96
C VAL A 325 -10.42 -2.70 -20.29
N PHE A 326 -9.30 -3.26 -20.75
CA PHE A 326 -8.75 -4.49 -20.20
C PHE A 326 -8.23 -4.28 -18.76
N ALA A 327 -7.49 -3.20 -18.52
CA ALA A 327 -6.98 -2.83 -17.20
C ALA A 327 -8.12 -2.55 -16.21
N LEU A 328 -9.13 -1.79 -16.65
CA LEU A 328 -10.31 -1.46 -15.84
C LEU A 328 -11.14 -2.69 -15.53
N GLY A 329 -11.37 -3.56 -16.52
CA GLY A 329 -12.09 -4.82 -16.32
C GLY A 329 -11.41 -5.74 -15.31
N PHE A 330 -10.08 -5.87 -15.40
CA PHE A 330 -9.31 -6.62 -14.42
C PHE A 330 -9.39 -5.99 -13.02
N TRP A 331 -9.20 -4.68 -12.92
CA TRP A 331 -9.28 -3.95 -11.64
C TRP A 331 -10.66 -4.12 -10.98
N LEU A 332 -11.74 -3.99 -11.76
CA LEU A 332 -13.09 -4.22 -11.26
C LEU A 332 -13.28 -5.66 -10.76
N ALA A 333 -12.90 -6.64 -11.57
CA ALA A 333 -13.00 -8.05 -11.18
C ALA A 333 -12.20 -8.35 -9.91
N GLN A 334 -10.94 -7.90 -9.84
CA GLN A 334 -10.09 -8.06 -8.66
C GLN A 334 -10.72 -7.42 -7.43
N THR A 335 -11.19 -6.17 -7.55
CA THR A 335 -11.81 -5.43 -6.45
C THR A 335 -13.08 -6.13 -5.94
N GLN A 336 -13.93 -6.64 -6.85
CA GLN A 336 -15.14 -7.35 -6.45
C GLN A 336 -14.83 -8.65 -5.72
N VAL A 337 -13.87 -9.45 -6.21
CA VAL A 337 -13.47 -10.71 -5.55
C VAL A 337 -12.89 -10.44 -4.16
N VAL A 338 -12.05 -9.42 -4.01
CA VAL A 338 -11.48 -9.03 -2.70
C VAL A 338 -12.56 -8.54 -1.74
N LYS A 339 -13.53 -7.73 -2.20
CA LYS A 339 -14.66 -7.29 -1.37
C LYS A 339 -15.57 -8.45 -0.96
N LEU A 340 -15.83 -9.41 -1.85
CA LEU A 340 -16.55 -10.62 -1.51
C LEU A 340 -15.81 -11.44 -0.45
N ALA A 341 -14.48 -11.54 -0.55
CA ALA A 341 -13.66 -12.20 0.46
C ALA A 341 -13.79 -11.52 1.83
N ALA A 342 -13.82 -10.19 1.89
CA ALA A 342 -14.05 -9.44 3.12
C ALA A 342 -15.42 -9.75 3.74
N VAL A 343 -16.48 -9.73 2.94
CA VAL A 343 -17.88 -9.96 3.40
C VAL A 343 -18.07 -11.40 3.89
N TYR A 344 -17.58 -12.38 3.12
CA TYR A 344 -17.76 -13.80 3.42
C TYR A 344 -16.64 -14.40 4.28
N ARG A 345 -15.70 -13.59 4.77
CA ARG A 345 -14.54 -14.01 5.55
C ARG A 345 -13.71 -15.11 4.86
N LEU A 346 -13.56 -15.00 3.54
CA LEU A 346 -12.75 -15.93 2.75
C LEU A 346 -11.26 -15.58 2.85
N ASP A 347 -10.40 -16.55 2.54
CA ASP A 347 -8.95 -16.31 2.53
C ASP A 347 -8.57 -15.33 1.41
N TYR A 348 -7.97 -14.21 1.78
CA TYR A 348 -7.50 -13.18 0.85
C TYR A 348 -6.44 -13.70 -0.14
N ARG A 349 -5.70 -14.76 0.20
CA ARG A 349 -4.78 -15.42 -0.74
C ARG A 349 -5.51 -15.92 -1.98
N LEU A 350 -6.65 -16.57 -1.77
CA LEU A 350 -7.49 -17.05 -2.88
C LEU A 350 -8.11 -15.88 -3.65
N ALA A 351 -8.55 -14.84 -2.96
CA ALA A 351 -9.12 -13.66 -3.58
C ALA A 351 -8.14 -12.94 -4.52
N TYR A 352 -6.86 -12.87 -4.15
CA TYR A 352 -5.83 -12.29 -4.99
C TYR A 352 -5.27 -13.23 -6.06
N LEU A 353 -5.39 -14.55 -5.91
CA LEU A 353 -4.91 -15.55 -6.87
C LEU A 353 -5.91 -15.83 -7.99
N ILE A 354 -7.23 -15.87 -7.68
CA ILE A 354 -8.27 -16.30 -8.62
C ILE A 354 -8.33 -15.40 -9.88
N PRO A 355 -8.45 -14.05 -9.80
CA PRO A 355 -8.56 -13.22 -10.99
C PRO A 355 -7.37 -13.32 -11.95
N PRO A 356 -6.10 -13.24 -11.50
CA PRO A 356 -4.96 -13.40 -12.40
C PRO A 356 -4.87 -14.81 -12.97
N ALA A 357 -5.22 -15.86 -12.20
CA ALA A 357 -5.24 -17.24 -12.70
C ALA A 357 -6.28 -17.42 -13.81
N VAL A 358 -7.50 -16.94 -13.61
CA VAL A 358 -8.55 -16.96 -14.64
C VAL A 358 -8.11 -16.21 -15.89
N MET A 359 -7.52 -15.03 -15.74
CA MET A 359 -7.01 -14.25 -16.87
C MET A 359 -5.93 -15.00 -17.66
N LEU A 360 -4.98 -15.63 -16.97
CA LEU A 360 -3.93 -16.41 -17.62
C LEU A 360 -4.48 -17.63 -18.33
N ILE A 361 -5.48 -18.33 -17.75
CA ILE A 361 -6.15 -19.48 -18.37
C ILE A 361 -6.88 -19.04 -19.65
N VAL A 362 -7.64 -17.95 -19.58
CA VAL A 362 -8.35 -17.39 -20.74
C VAL A 362 -7.36 -16.97 -21.83
N SER A 363 -6.30 -16.26 -21.44
CA SER A 363 -5.24 -15.83 -22.37
C SER A 363 -4.57 -17.04 -23.05
N TRP A 364 -4.22 -18.06 -22.29
CA TRP A 364 -3.62 -19.28 -22.82
C TRP A 364 -4.55 -20.05 -23.78
N SER A 365 -5.84 -20.11 -23.44
CA SER A 365 -6.88 -20.70 -24.32
C SER A 365 -6.97 -19.95 -25.65
N LEU A 366 -7.01 -18.60 -25.60
CA LEU A 366 -7.02 -17.75 -26.79
C LEU A 366 -5.74 -17.89 -27.62
N PHE A 367 -4.60 -18.05 -26.94
CA PHE A 367 -3.32 -18.27 -27.59
C PHE A 367 -3.28 -19.60 -28.35
N ARG A 368 -3.83 -20.68 -27.75
CA ARG A 368 -3.94 -22.01 -28.39
C ARG A 368 -4.89 -22.01 -29.61
N ARG A 369 -6.07 -21.42 -29.47
CA ARG A 369 -7.07 -21.36 -30.56
C ARG A 369 -6.60 -20.61 -31.80
N ARG A 370 -5.70 -19.64 -31.62
CA ARG A 370 -5.14 -18.81 -32.72
C ARG A 370 -3.82 -19.36 -33.27
N SER A 371 -3.30 -20.46 -32.74
CA SER A 371 -2.08 -21.10 -33.21
C SER A 371 -2.32 -22.26 -34.19
N GLY A 372 -3.59 -22.64 -34.45
CA GLY A 372 -4.00 -23.58 -35.49
C GLY A 372 -4.24 -22.84 -36.81
#